data_dbe38ddeda37acedb797b3ae50262cab
#
_entry.id   dbe38ddeda37acedb797b3ae50262cab
#
_cell.length_a   1.000
_cell.length_b   1.000
_cell.length_c   1.000
_cell.angle_alpha   90.00
_cell.angle_beta   90.00
_cell.angle_gamma   90.00
#
_symmetry.space_group_name_H-M   'P 1'
#
loop_
_entity.id
_entity.type
_entity.pdbx_description
1 polymer ?
#
loop_
_entity_poly.entity_id
_entity_poly.type
_entity_poly.pdbx_seq_one_letter_code
_entity_poly.pdbx_strand_id
1 'polypeptide(L)'
;MRKQIATAALLGAAILAFQAPVQAQDLSKTRYLAANCANCHGTNGQSVGEIASLAGYDKGGFISTMAEFRSGKRPATIMHQLSKGYSDQQIADLAAYFAAQPKK
;
A
#
# COMPACT_ATOMS: atom_id res chain seq x y z
N MET A 1 31.05 24.14 61.04
CA MET A 1 29.83 24.20 60.20
C MET A 1 30.13 23.57 58.83
N ARG A 2 29.70 22.39 58.64
CA ARG A 2 29.86 21.68 57.33
C ARG A 2 28.61 21.95 56.51
N LYS A 3 28.76 22.68 55.42
CA LYS A 3 27.70 22.84 54.45
C LYS A 3 27.65 21.59 53.57
N GLN A 4 26.59 20.84 53.72
CA GLN A 4 26.26 19.74 52.84
C GLN A 4 25.77 20.32 51.51
N ILE A 5 26.57 20.12 50.46
CA ILE A 5 26.15 20.44 49.13
C ILE A 5 25.41 19.21 48.61
N ALA A 6 24.10 19.32 48.55
CA ALA A 6 23.27 18.28 47.92
C ALA A 6 23.43 18.38 46.41
N THR A 7 24.15 17.45 45.83
CA THR A 7 24.18 17.24 44.37
C THR A 7 22.88 16.58 43.95
N ALA A 8 22.01 17.37 43.38
CA ALA A 8 20.83 16.85 42.70
C ALA A 8 21.28 16.13 41.42
N ALA A 9 21.22 14.82 41.42
CA ALA A 9 21.39 14.01 40.23
C ALA A 9 20.16 14.18 39.34
N LEU A 10 20.33 14.95 38.27
CA LEU A 10 19.34 15.00 37.18
C LEU A 10 19.40 13.69 36.42
N LEU A 11 18.50 12.78 36.74
CA LEU A 11 18.19 11.61 35.93
C LEU A 11 17.48 12.09 34.65
N GLY A 12 18.26 12.30 33.61
CA GLY A 12 17.74 12.49 32.27
C GLY A 12 17.11 11.17 31.81
N ALA A 13 15.81 11.12 31.85
CA ALA A 13 15.07 10.05 31.19
C ALA A 13 15.29 10.16 29.67
N ALA A 14 16.18 9.34 29.12
CA ALA A 14 16.29 9.17 27.68
C ALA A 14 15.00 8.52 27.20
N ILE A 15 14.11 9.32 26.68
CA ILE A 15 12.95 8.83 25.93
C ILE A 15 13.52 8.27 24.64
N LEU A 16 13.77 6.96 24.62
CA LEU A 16 13.97 6.21 23.40
C LEU A 16 12.62 6.23 22.65
N ALA A 17 12.45 7.23 21.82
CA ALA A 17 11.37 7.20 20.85
C ALA A 17 11.64 6.00 19.93
N PHE A 18 10.90 4.92 20.15
CA PHE A 18 10.79 3.84 19.20
C PHE A 18 10.11 4.43 17.97
N GLN A 19 10.92 4.94 17.06
CA GLN A 19 10.44 5.27 15.73
C GLN A 19 10.23 3.94 15.03
N ALA A 20 8.96 3.56 14.90
CA ALA A 20 8.59 2.46 14.02
C ALA A 20 9.18 2.76 12.64
N PRO A 21 9.82 1.78 11.98
CA PRO A 21 10.35 1.99 10.65
C PRO A 21 9.22 2.45 9.75
N VAL A 22 9.34 3.65 9.22
CA VAL A 22 8.36 4.20 8.30
C VAL A 22 8.29 3.29 7.09
N GLN A 23 7.10 2.88 6.71
CA GLN A 23 6.80 1.95 5.60
C GLN A 23 7.10 2.53 4.21
N ALA A 24 8.00 3.48 4.11
CA ALA A 24 8.40 4.11 2.84
C ALA A 24 8.96 3.10 1.83
N GLN A 25 9.60 2.03 2.29
CA GLN A 25 10.12 0.97 1.44
C GLN A 25 9.00 0.11 0.84
N ASP A 26 7.94 -0.11 1.57
CA ASP A 26 6.79 -0.89 1.09
C ASP A 26 5.99 -0.10 0.05
N LEU A 27 5.85 1.20 0.23
CA LEU A 27 5.22 2.08 -0.75
C LEU A 27 5.99 2.12 -2.07
N SER A 28 7.33 2.10 -2.03
CA SER A 28 8.14 2.02 -3.25
C SER A 28 7.88 0.73 -4.02
N LYS A 29 7.92 -0.40 -3.34
CA LYS A 29 7.65 -1.71 -3.94
C LYS A 29 6.26 -1.78 -4.54
N THR A 30 5.26 -1.29 -3.82
CA THR A 30 3.88 -1.26 -4.30
C THR A 30 3.72 -0.38 -5.52
N ARG A 31 4.40 0.76 -5.59
CA ARG A 31 4.41 1.61 -6.79
C ARG A 31 4.98 0.89 -8.02
N TYR A 32 6.03 0.10 -7.85
CA TYR A 32 6.57 -0.72 -8.95
C TYR A 32 5.56 -1.78 -9.40
N LEU A 33 4.91 -2.45 -8.48
CA LEU A 33 3.84 -3.40 -8.82
C LEU A 33 2.68 -2.72 -9.52
N ALA A 34 2.25 -1.57 -9.03
CA ALA A 34 1.15 -0.78 -9.61
C ALA A 34 1.47 -0.25 -11.00
N ALA A 35 2.75 -0.03 -11.32
CA ALA A 35 3.18 0.40 -12.65
C ALA A 35 2.81 -0.62 -13.75
N ASN A 36 2.80 -1.89 -13.44
CA ASN A 36 2.35 -2.92 -14.39
C ASN A 36 0.88 -2.76 -14.74
N CYS A 37 0.06 -2.35 -13.79
CA CYS A 37 -1.37 -2.11 -14.01
C CYS A 37 -1.62 -0.86 -14.88
N ALA A 38 -0.74 0.13 -14.78
CA ALA A 38 -0.85 1.40 -15.49
C ALA A 38 -0.81 1.25 -17.02
N ASN A 39 -0.16 0.22 -17.53
CA ASN A 39 -0.09 -0.03 -18.98
C ASN A 39 -1.47 -0.16 -19.63
N CYS A 40 -2.45 -0.67 -18.91
CA CYS A 40 -3.82 -0.85 -19.39
C CYS A 40 -4.83 0.02 -18.64
N HIS A 41 -4.65 0.21 -17.33
CA HIS A 41 -5.60 0.92 -16.48
C HIS A 41 -5.28 2.41 -16.29
N GLY A 42 -4.24 2.91 -16.94
CA GLY A 42 -3.84 4.32 -16.87
C GLY A 42 -2.92 4.63 -15.69
N THR A 43 -2.24 5.76 -15.79
CA THR A 43 -1.31 6.25 -14.75
C THR A 43 -2.04 6.39 -13.41
N ASN A 44 -1.49 5.81 -12.35
CA ASN A 44 -2.13 5.74 -11.03
C ASN A 44 -3.55 5.12 -11.05
N GLY A 45 -3.85 4.29 -12.05
CA GLY A 45 -5.15 3.68 -12.22
C GLY A 45 -6.23 4.61 -12.78
N GLN A 46 -5.85 5.77 -13.28
CA GLN A 46 -6.78 6.71 -13.93
C GLN A 46 -6.87 6.39 -15.42
N SER A 47 -7.78 5.50 -15.79
CA SER A 47 -7.96 5.11 -17.18
C SER A 47 -8.46 6.28 -18.04
N VAL A 48 -7.97 6.34 -19.27
CA VAL A 48 -8.40 7.31 -20.27
C VAL A 48 -9.21 6.67 -21.40
N GLY A 49 -9.51 5.39 -21.31
CA GLY A 49 -10.20 4.60 -22.33
C GLY A 49 -11.27 3.70 -21.74
N GLU A 50 -11.57 2.63 -22.46
CA GLU A 50 -12.64 1.67 -22.09
C GLU A 50 -12.27 0.74 -20.94
N ILE A 51 -10.97 0.59 -20.64
CA ILE A 51 -10.51 -0.24 -19.54
C ILE A 51 -10.83 0.45 -18.21
N ALA A 52 -11.34 -0.32 -17.26
CA ALA A 52 -11.78 0.21 -15.98
C ALA A 52 -10.69 0.97 -15.24
N SER A 53 -11.05 2.09 -14.62
CA SER A 53 -10.18 2.83 -13.70
C SER A 53 -10.04 2.09 -12.39
N LEU A 54 -8.83 2.08 -11.84
CA LEU A 54 -8.50 1.53 -10.53
C LEU A 54 -8.39 2.61 -9.45
N ALA A 55 -8.18 3.86 -9.85
CA ALA A 55 -8.06 4.99 -8.93
C ALA A 55 -9.33 5.15 -8.09
N GLY A 56 -9.16 5.21 -6.78
CA GLY A 56 -10.26 5.30 -5.83
C GLY A 56 -11.16 4.07 -5.78
N TYR A 57 -10.70 2.94 -6.29
CA TYR A 57 -11.43 1.68 -6.21
C TYR A 57 -11.56 1.24 -4.75
N ASP A 58 -12.72 0.73 -4.38
CA ASP A 58 -12.92 0.22 -3.04
C ASP A 58 -11.94 -0.91 -2.73
N LYS A 59 -11.27 -0.81 -1.60
CA LYS A 59 -10.20 -1.74 -1.21
C LYS A 59 -10.68 -3.19 -1.14
N GLY A 60 -11.79 -3.43 -0.47
CA GLY A 60 -12.39 -4.77 -0.37
C GLY A 60 -12.87 -5.29 -1.72
N GLY A 61 -13.49 -4.43 -2.51
CA GLY A 61 -13.92 -4.72 -3.88
C GLY A 61 -12.76 -5.08 -4.80
N PHE A 62 -11.63 -4.40 -4.69
CA PHE A 62 -10.42 -4.72 -5.46
C PHE A 62 -9.92 -6.13 -5.15
N ILE A 63 -9.80 -6.47 -3.88
CA ILE A 63 -9.34 -7.79 -3.43
C ILE A 63 -10.30 -8.89 -3.94
N SER A 64 -11.60 -8.66 -3.79
CA SER A 64 -12.64 -9.59 -4.24
C SER A 64 -12.60 -9.79 -5.76
N THR A 65 -12.49 -8.71 -6.53
CA THR A 65 -12.42 -8.76 -7.99
C THR A 65 -11.17 -9.51 -8.46
N MET A 66 -10.02 -9.28 -7.84
CA MET A 66 -8.79 -10.01 -8.17
C MET A 66 -8.92 -11.51 -7.85
N ALA A 67 -9.59 -11.87 -6.77
CA ALA A 67 -9.88 -13.27 -6.43
C ALA A 67 -10.79 -13.92 -7.47
N GLU A 68 -11.79 -13.20 -7.97
CA GLU A 68 -12.67 -13.67 -9.02
C GLU A 68 -11.95 -13.88 -10.35
N PHE A 69 -11.03 -13.00 -10.72
CA PHE A 69 -10.18 -13.21 -11.89
C PHE A 69 -9.28 -14.42 -11.72
N ARG A 70 -8.67 -14.56 -10.55
CA ARG A 70 -7.78 -15.68 -10.25
C ARG A 70 -8.48 -17.02 -10.32
N SER A 71 -9.73 -17.10 -9.87
CA SER A 71 -10.55 -18.32 -9.91
C SER A 71 -11.22 -18.57 -11.27
N GLY A 72 -11.17 -17.62 -12.19
CA GLY A 72 -11.88 -17.68 -13.47
C GLY A 72 -13.37 -17.37 -13.39
N LYS A 73 -13.86 -16.96 -12.21
CA LYS A 73 -15.28 -16.68 -11.98
C LYS A 73 -15.76 -15.42 -12.72
N ARG A 74 -14.87 -14.43 -12.86
CA ARG A 74 -15.16 -13.18 -13.57
C ARG A 74 -14.66 -13.26 -15.01
N PRO A 75 -15.48 -12.94 -16.02
CA PRO A 75 -15.05 -12.90 -17.41
C PRO A 75 -13.92 -11.87 -17.60
N ALA A 76 -12.90 -12.24 -18.34
CA ALA A 76 -11.79 -11.38 -18.72
C ALA A 76 -11.03 -11.94 -19.91
N THR A 77 -10.26 -11.09 -20.59
CA THR A 77 -9.34 -11.52 -21.64
C THR A 77 -7.97 -11.90 -21.10
N ILE A 78 -7.39 -11.10 -20.21
CA ILE A 78 -6.02 -11.29 -19.70
C ILE A 78 -5.93 -11.29 -18.19
N MET A 79 -6.89 -10.68 -17.47
CA MET A 79 -6.81 -10.54 -16.02
C MET A 79 -6.81 -11.89 -15.28
N HIS A 80 -7.34 -12.97 -15.87
CA HIS A 80 -7.23 -14.32 -15.33
C HIS A 80 -5.76 -14.73 -15.13
N GLN A 81 -4.91 -14.40 -16.09
CA GLN A 81 -3.49 -14.74 -16.02
C GLN A 81 -2.71 -13.77 -15.16
N LEU A 82 -2.95 -12.47 -15.32
CA LEU A 82 -2.24 -11.44 -14.57
C LEU A 82 -2.48 -11.56 -13.07
N SER A 83 -3.71 -11.81 -12.66
CA SER A 83 -4.07 -11.93 -11.24
C SER A 83 -3.36 -13.09 -10.53
N LYS A 84 -2.99 -14.13 -11.24
CA LYS A 84 -2.25 -15.28 -10.69
C LYS A 84 -0.80 -14.97 -10.37
N GLY A 85 -0.24 -13.90 -10.92
CA GLY A 85 1.15 -13.49 -10.71
C GLY A 85 1.41 -12.74 -9.41
N TYR A 86 0.38 -12.43 -8.63
CA TYR A 86 0.50 -11.67 -7.38
C TYR A 86 0.15 -12.53 -6.16
N SER A 87 0.89 -12.33 -5.08
CA SER A 87 0.55 -12.91 -3.78
C SER A 87 -0.66 -12.17 -3.17
N ASP A 88 -1.29 -12.78 -2.17
CA ASP A 88 -2.39 -12.15 -1.44
C ASP A 88 -1.96 -10.84 -0.79
N GLN A 89 -0.74 -10.78 -0.24
CA GLN A 89 -0.19 -9.55 0.33
C GLN A 89 0.02 -8.47 -0.73
N GLN A 90 0.55 -8.82 -1.90
CA GLN A 90 0.71 -7.88 -3.01
C GLN A 90 -0.63 -7.34 -3.49
N ILE A 91 -1.66 -8.18 -3.57
CA ILE A 91 -3.01 -7.74 -3.92
C ILE A 91 -3.57 -6.80 -2.86
N ALA A 92 -3.37 -7.07 -1.58
CA ALA A 92 -3.79 -6.19 -0.50
C ALA A 92 -3.07 -4.82 -0.56
N ASP A 93 -1.77 -4.83 -0.84
CA ASP A 93 -0.97 -3.61 -0.99
C ASP A 93 -1.42 -2.78 -2.20
N LEU A 94 -1.66 -3.43 -3.34
CA LEU A 94 -2.20 -2.80 -4.55
C LEU A 94 -3.60 -2.22 -4.30
N ALA A 95 -4.45 -2.94 -3.58
CA ALA A 95 -5.78 -2.46 -3.21
C ALA A 95 -5.70 -1.17 -2.39
N ALA A 96 -4.81 -1.10 -1.41
CA ALA A 96 -4.59 0.10 -0.62
C ALA A 96 -4.01 1.24 -1.46
N TYR A 97 -3.07 0.95 -2.34
CA TYR A 97 -2.46 1.93 -3.24
C TYR A 97 -3.50 2.59 -4.15
N PHE A 98 -4.30 1.79 -4.86
CA PHE A 98 -5.29 2.33 -5.79
C PHE A 98 -6.47 3.00 -5.08
N ALA A 99 -6.89 2.50 -3.93
CA ALA A 99 -7.93 3.14 -3.13
C ALA A 99 -7.55 4.58 -2.72
N ALA A 100 -6.26 4.82 -2.50
CA ALA A 100 -5.72 6.13 -2.13
C ALA A 100 -5.52 7.08 -3.33
N GLN A 101 -5.61 6.61 -4.57
CA GLN A 101 -5.44 7.45 -5.75
C GLN A 101 -6.70 8.27 -6.01
N PRO A 102 -6.56 9.58 -6.36
CA PRO A 102 -7.71 10.42 -6.65
C PRO A 102 -8.42 9.95 -7.92
N LYS A 103 -9.73 9.91 -7.86
CA LYS A 103 -10.57 9.76 -9.07
C LYS A 103 -10.49 11.04 -9.88
N LYS A 104 -10.47 10.91 -11.20
CA LYS A 104 -10.72 12.05 -12.13
C LYS A 104 -12.19 12.24 -12.32
#